data_4c3c4c72bff901619bded7c08dc12bb1
#
_entry.id   4c3c4c72bff901619bded7c08dc12bb1
#
_cell.length_a   1.000
_cell.length_b   1.000
_cell.length_c   1.000
_cell.angle_alpha   90.00
_cell.angle_beta   90.00
_cell.angle_gamma   90.00
#
_symmetry.space_group_name_H-M   'P 1'
#
loop_
_entity.id
_entity.type
_entity.pdbx_description
1 polymer ?
#
loop_
_entity_poly.entity_id
_entity_poly.type
_entity_poly.pdbx_seq_one_letter_code
_entity_poly.pdbx_strand_id
1 'polypeptide(L)'
;DLVRSRGLGDVYKRQDIIKQVDISPTWIEFEITENSLMKSGKKMVDFFEKLVDMGIGVSMDDFGTGYSSLAYLKHFKLTKLKIAKELIESIETDGTETKIAEAVITMSKALGITVIAEGVEKKEQRDKLKDLGCDQIQGFLYGKPVPASEFERKYLKK
;
A
#
# COMPACT_ATOMS: atom_id res chain seq x y z
N ASP A 1 -1.56 -11.12 -16.44
CA ASP A 1 -0.16 -11.58 -16.25
C ASP A 1 0.60 -10.51 -15.49
N LEU A 2 0.74 -10.71 -14.19
CA LEU A 2 1.62 -9.91 -13.35
C LEU A 2 3.05 -10.26 -13.75
N VAL A 3 3.67 -9.43 -14.57
CA VAL A 3 5.08 -9.56 -14.93
C VAL A 3 5.91 -9.36 -13.65
N ARG A 4 6.36 -10.43 -13.05
CA ARG A 4 7.34 -10.39 -11.95
C ARG A 4 8.64 -9.79 -12.48
N SER A 5 8.89 -8.54 -12.14
CA SER A 5 10.11 -7.81 -12.47
C SER A 5 11.32 -8.51 -11.83
N ARG A 6 12.23 -9.01 -12.66
CA ARG A 6 13.49 -9.60 -12.23
C ARG A 6 14.63 -8.63 -12.50
N GLY A 7 14.83 -7.64 -11.59
CA GLY A 7 16.04 -6.83 -11.54
C GLY A 7 15.92 -5.37 -11.94
N LEU A 8 16.95 -4.58 -11.60
CA LEU A 8 17.09 -3.13 -11.82
C LEU A 8 16.94 -2.69 -13.30
N GLY A 9 17.25 -3.54 -14.27
CA GLY A 9 17.10 -3.22 -15.69
C GLY A 9 15.65 -2.99 -16.12
N ASP A 10 14.70 -3.65 -15.49
CA ASP A 10 13.27 -3.47 -15.74
C ASP A 10 12.74 -2.14 -15.19
N VAL A 11 13.40 -1.64 -14.17
CA VAL A 11 13.02 -0.41 -13.49
C VAL A 11 13.27 0.82 -14.37
N TYR A 12 14.45 0.89 -15.01
CA TYR A 12 14.76 1.98 -15.94
C TYR A 12 13.85 1.96 -17.17
N LYS A 13 13.54 0.77 -17.68
CA LYS A 13 12.57 0.61 -18.79
C LYS A 13 11.17 1.13 -18.41
N ARG A 14 10.73 0.93 -17.16
CA ARG A 14 9.42 1.43 -16.70
C ARG A 14 9.40 2.96 -16.60
N GLN A 15 10.48 3.59 -16.16
CA GLN A 15 10.60 5.05 -16.15
C GLN A 15 10.48 5.64 -17.57
N ASP A 16 11.10 5.01 -18.56
CA ASP A 16 11.01 5.45 -19.95
C ASP A 16 9.58 5.26 -20.52
N ILE A 17 8.90 4.17 -20.14
CA ILE A 17 7.49 3.94 -20.52
C ILE A 17 6.59 5.01 -19.91
N ILE A 18 6.75 5.32 -18.61
CA ILE A 18 5.96 6.35 -17.93
C ILE A 18 6.12 7.72 -18.61
N LYS A 19 7.34 8.07 -19.05
CA LYS A 19 7.60 9.31 -19.77
C LYS A 19 6.97 9.35 -21.18
N GLN A 20 6.77 8.18 -21.80
CA GLN A 20 6.19 8.06 -23.14
C GLN A 20 4.67 8.06 -23.13
N VAL A 21 4.04 7.73 -22.00
CA VAL A 21 2.59 7.71 -21.83
C VAL A 21 2.16 9.03 -21.22
N ASP A 22 1.21 9.72 -21.85
CA ASP A 22 0.65 11.00 -21.37
C ASP A 22 -0.28 10.78 -20.15
N ILE A 23 0.31 10.24 -19.06
CA ILE A 23 -0.36 9.98 -17.79
C ILE A 23 0.37 10.77 -16.70
N SER A 24 -0.38 11.47 -15.85
CA SER A 24 0.23 12.12 -14.69
C SER A 24 0.90 11.07 -13.79
N PRO A 25 2.18 11.27 -13.42
CA PRO A 25 2.88 10.39 -12.48
C PRO A 25 2.12 10.18 -11.16
N THR A 26 1.33 11.15 -10.73
CA THR A 26 0.52 11.08 -9.50
C THR A 26 -0.60 10.03 -9.54
N TRP A 27 -0.91 9.49 -10.72
CA TRP A 27 -1.89 8.41 -10.88
C TRP A 27 -1.25 7.02 -10.84
N ILE A 28 0.07 6.96 -10.70
CA ILE A 28 0.83 5.72 -10.67
C ILE A 28 1.32 5.47 -9.25
N GLU A 29 1.19 4.23 -8.80
CA GLU A 29 1.71 3.77 -7.53
C GLU A 29 2.51 2.48 -7.74
N PHE A 30 3.68 2.40 -7.12
CA PHE A 30 4.49 1.19 -7.07
C PHE A 30 4.29 0.51 -5.72
N GLU A 31 3.90 -0.75 -5.77
CA GLU A 31 3.75 -1.59 -4.59
C GLU A 31 4.97 -2.49 -4.41
N ILE A 32 5.47 -2.56 -3.19
CA ILE A 32 6.54 -3.48 -2.79
C ILE A 32 6.14 -4.21 -1.53
N THR A 33 6.27 -5.52 -1.53
CA THR A 33 6.01 -6.30 -0.32
C THR A 33 7.08 -6.06 0.74
N GLU A 34 6.71 -6.16 2.01
CA GLU A 34 7.60 -6.06 3.17
C GLU A 34 8.88 -6.91 2.98
N ASN A 35 8.71 -8.17 2.62
CA ASN A 35 9.82 -9.10 2.42
C ASN A 35 10.78 -8.70 1.29
N SER A 36 10.26 -8.13 0.22
CA SER A 36 11.07 -7.65 -0.91
C SER A 36 11.87 -6.42 -0.55
N LEU A 37 11.27 -5.52 0.22
CA LEU A 37 11.93 -4.31 0.71
C LEU A 37 13.12 -4.65 1.61
N MET A 38 12.95 -5.57 2.56
CA MET A 38 13.98 -5.97 3.50
C MET A 38 15.21 -6.60 2.83
N LYS A 39 15.04 -7.24 1.69
CA LYS A 39 16.14 -7.82 0.88
C LYS A 39 16.82 -6.79 -0.02
N SER A 40 16.24 -5.62 -0.13
CA SER A 40 16.69 -4.58 -1.05
C SER A 40 17.75 -3.70 -0.39
N GLY A 41 18.92 -3.61 -1.00
CA GLY A 41 19.99 -2.74 -0.52
C GLY A 41 19.77 -1.26 -0.83
N LYS A 42 20.79 -0.43 -0.53
CA LYS A 42 20.78 1.03 -0.73
C LYS A 42 20.26 1.49 -2.11
N LYS A 43 20.55 0.72 -3.17
CA LYS A 43 20.09 1.03 -4.52
C LYS A 43 18.56 1.14 -4.64
N MET A 44 17.82 0.39 -3.84
CA MET A 44 16.36 0.44 -3.85
C MET A 44 15.84 1.70 -3.13
N VAL A 45 16.51 2.13 -2.08
CA VAL A 45 16.21 3.41 -1.40
C VAL A 45 16.34 4.55 -2.41
N ASP A 46 17.49 4.66 -3.08
CA ASP A 46 17.77 5.70 -4.08
C ASP A 46 16.74 5.65 -5.24
N PHE A 47 16.26 4.46 -5.57
CA PHE A 47 15.24 4.28 -6.60
C PHE A 47 13.88 4.80 -6.16
N PHE A 48 13.42 4.46 -4.97
CA PHE A 48 12.13 4.96 -4.45
C PHE A 48 12.15 6.48 -4.25
N GLU A 49 13.26 7.04 -3.81
CA GLU A 49 13.42 8.49 -3.75
C GLU A 49 13.15 9.14 -5.11
N LYS A 50 13.75 8.59 -6.18
CA LYS A 50 13.52 9.10 -7.54
C LYS A 50 12.06 8.96 -7.99
N LEU A 51 11.38 7.87 -7.64
CA LEU A 51 9.97 7.71 -7.98
C LEU A 51 9.10 8.78 -7.29
N VAL A 52 9.32 8.98 -6.00
CA VAL A 52 8.57 9.98 -5.23
C VAL A 52 8.88 11.40 -5.73
N ASP A 53 10.13 11.70 -6.06
CA ASP A 53 10.53 13.00 -6.64
C ASP A 53 9.90 13.25 -8.03
N MET A 54 9.52 12.19 -8.75
CA MET A 54 8.72 12.25 -9.98
C MET A 54 7.20 12.40 -9.72
N GLY A 55 6.76 12.36 -8.47
CA GLY A 55 5.34 12.39 -8.09
C GLY A 55 4.64 11.03 -8.12
N ILE A 56 5.39 9.93 -8.26
CA ILE A 56 4.87 8.56 -8.26
C ILE A 56 4.73 8.09 -6.82
N GLY A 57 3.57 7.50 -6.47
CA GLY A 57 3.36 6.90 -5.17
C GLY A 57 4.20 5.63 -4.98
N VAL A 58 4.66 5.40 -3.74
CA VAL A 58 5.33 4.15 -3.35
C VAL A 58 4.61 3.60 -2.12
N SER A 59 4.02 2.42 -2.23
CA SER A 59 3.33 1.74 -1.14
C SER A 59 4.05 0.47 -0.70
N MET A 60 4.04 0.23 0.59
CA MET A 60 4.45 -1.05 1.16
C MET A 60 3.22 -1.93 1.33
N ASP A 61 3.29 -3.13 0.76
CA ASP A 61 2.23 -4.14 0.78
C ASP A 61 2.48 -5.23 1.83
N ASP A 62 1.40 -5.89 2.30
CA ASP A 62 1.41 -6.99 3.26
C ASP A 62 2.13 -6.67 4.58
N PHE A 63 2.02 -5.43 5.08
CA PHE A 63 2.70 -5.04 6.30
C PHE A 63 2.11 -5.75 7.53
N GLY A 64 3.00 -6.35 8.32
CA GLY A 64 2.67 -7.08 9.54
C GLY A 64 2.69 -8.60 9.38
N THR A 65 2.98 -9.12 8.19
CA THR A 65 3.18 -10.56 7.96
C THR A 65 4.64 -11.00 8.10
N GLY A 66 5.56 -10.05 8.21
CA GLY A 66 7.01 -10.28 8.27
C GLY A 66 7.67 -9.74 9.54
N TYR A 67 9.00 -9.66 9.50
CA TYR A 67 9.86 -9.18 10.59
C TYR A 67 10.39 -7.77 10.30
N SER A 68 9.56 -6.83 9.89
CA SER A 68 10.04 -5.48 9.62
C SER A 68 10.51 -4.79 10.88
N SER A 69 11.73 -4.28 10.85
CA SER A 69 12.16 -3.30 11.82
C SER A 69 11.52 -1.96 11.48
N LEU A 70 10.66 -1.45 12.36
CA LEU A 70 10.04 -0.13 12.23
C LEU A 70 11.08 0.98 11.99
N ALA A 71 12.29 0.81 12.55
CA ALA A 71 13.40 1.73 12.33
C ALA A 71 13.85 1.79 10.87
N TYR A 72 13.58 0.74 10.10
CA TYR A 72 13.98 0.67 8.70
C TYR A 72 13.03 1.47 7.79
N LEU A 73 11.74 1.57 8.16
CA LEU A 73 10.73 2.30 7.38
C LEU A 73 11.09 3.77 7.15
N LYS A 74 11.69 4.41 8.14
CA LYS A 74 12.09 5.82 8.04
C LYS A 74 13.14 6.12 6.95
N HIS A 75 13.83 5.08 6.46
CA HIS A 75 14.84 5.22 5.40
C HIS A 75 14.24 5.16 3.99
N PHE A 76 12.95 4.83 3.89
CA PHE A 76 12.25 4.78 2.60
C PHE A 76 11.23 5.91 2.52
N LYS A 77 11.20 6.61 1.39
CA LYS A 77 10.16 7.60 1.10
C LYS A 77 8.86 6.87 0.69
N LEU A 78 8.24 6.19 1.66
CA LEU A 78 6.94 5.57 1.43
C LEU A 78 5.84 6.63 1.47
N THR A 79 4.91 6.56 0.54
CA THR A 79 3.70 7.41 0.53
C THR A 79 2.52 6.71 1.20
N LYS A 80 2.51 5.37 1.15
CA LYS A 80 1.45 4.55 1.73
C LYS A 80 1.98 3.28 2.38
N LEU A 81 1.20 2.77 3.34
CA LEU A 81 1.42 1.48 4.00
C LEU A 81 0.09 0.73 4.04
N LYS A 82 0.09 -0.50 3.54
CA LYS A 82 -1.08 -1.38 3.45
C LYS A 82 -0.99 -2.42 4.55
N ILE A 83 -1.93 -2.38 5.50
CA ILE A 83 -2.02 -3.34 6.60
C ILE A 83 -2.61 -4.63 6.03
N ALA A 84 -1.88 -5.73 6.21
CA ALA A 84 -2.27 -7.05 5.73
C ALA A 84 -3.63 -7.50 6.29
N LYS A 85 -4.38 -8.24 5.48
CA LYS A 85 -5.70 -8.77 5.82
C LYS A 85 -5.70 -9.54 7.14
N GLU A 86 -4.66 -10.28 7.44
CA GLU A 86 -4.51 -11.11 8.64
C GLU A 86 -4.64 -10.29 9.94
N LEU A 87 -4.19 -9.04 9.95
CA LEU A 87 -4.34 -8.12 11.08
C LEU A 87 -5.73 -7.48 11.15
N ILE A 88 -6.50 -7.55 10.05
CA ILE A 88 -7.81 -6.93 9.94
C ILE A 88 -8.95 -7.92 10.21
N GLU A 89 -8.73 -9.23 9.99
CA GLU A 89 -9.76 -10.26 10.09
C GLU A 89 -10.50 -10.27 11.45
N SER A 90 -9.80 -9.98 12.54
CA SER A 90 -10.34 -9.98 13.92
C SER A 90 -10.27 -8.60 14.59
N ILE A 91 -10.17 -7.51 13.83
CA ILE A 91 -9.96 -6.17 14.39
C ILE A 91 -11.13 -5.65 15.23
N GLU A 92 -12.32 -6.21 15.06
CA GLU A 92 -13.47 -5.93 15.89
C GLU A 92 -13.35 -6.48 17.32
N THR A 93 -12.42 -7.42 17.56
CA THR A 93 -12.09 -7.91 18.90
C THR A 93 -10.93 -7.08 19.48
N ASP A 94 -10.90 -6.84 20.78
CA ASP A 94 -9.78 -6.12 21.42
C ASP A 94 -8.56 -7.04 21.65
N GLY A 95 -8.21 -7.82 20.62
CA GLY A 95 -7.13 -8.79 20.63
C GLY A 95 -5.74 -8.19 20.35
N THR A 96 -4.75 -9.06 20.21
CA THR A 96 -3.36 -8.68 19.92
C THR A 96 -3.25 -8.03 18.53
N GLU A 97 -3.97 -8.57 17.54
CA GLU A 97 -3.99 -8.09 16.16
C GLU A 97 -4.49 -6.65 16.10
N THR A 98 -5.54 -6.33 16.85
CA THR A 98 -6.09 -4.97 16.95
C THR A 98 -5.06 -4.00 17.51
N LYS A 99 -4.34 -4.39 18.56
CA LYS A 99 -3.28 -3.55 19.15
C LYS A 99 -2.09 -3.34 18.21
N ILE A 100 -1.76 -4.35 17.41
CA ILE A 100 -0.72 -4.24 16.38
C ILE A 100 -1.18 -3.27 15.30
N ALA A 101 -2.40 -3.42 14.79
CA ALA A 101 -2.96 -2.52 13.78
C ALA A 101 -3.02 -1.07 14.28
N GLU A 102 -3.45 -0.84 15.51
CA GLU A 102 -3.45 0.48 16.16
C GLU A 102 -2.05 1.10 16.23
N ALA A 103 -1.05 0.30 16.64
CA ALA A 103 0.35 0.74 16.69
C ALA A 103 0.87 1.12 15.31
N VAL A 104 0.55 0.31 14.28
CA VAL A 104 0.92 0.57 12.88
C VAL A 104 0.28 1.87 12.37
N ILE A 105 -1.01 2.07 12.62
CA ILE A 105 -1.73 3.28 12.21
C ILE A 105 -1.10 4.52 12.88
N THR A 106 -0.88 4.46 14.18
CA THR A 106 -0.30 5.56 14.95
C THR A 106 1.09 5.93 14.45
N MET A 107 1.94 4.93 14.26
CA MET A 107 3.31 5.13 13.75
C MET A 107 3.30 5.73 12.34
N SER A 108 2.48 5.19 11.43
CA SER A 108 2.41 5.67 10.05
C SER A 108 1.99 7.13 9.99
N LYS A 109 1.03 7.54 10.81
CA LYS A 109 0.63 8.94 10.95
C LYS A 109 1.78 9.82 11.43
N ALA A 110 2.54 9.37 12.42
CA ALA A 110 3.71 10.11 12.92
C ALA A 110 4.80 10.28 11.86
N LEU A 111 4.87 9.35 10.88
CA LEU A 111 5.79 9.41 9.74
C LEU A 111 5.22 10.13 8.51
N GLY A 112 3.96 10.58 8.55
CA GLY A 112 3.29 11.20 7.40
C GLY A 112 2.94 10.21 6.27
N ILE A 113 2.81 8.92 6.59
CA ILE A 113 2.50 7.84 5.65
C ILE A 113 1.00 7.57 5.72
N THR A 114 0.31 7.56 4.57
CA THR A 114 -1.10 7.17 4.47
C THR A 114 -1.28 5.69 4.74
N VAL A 115 -2.24 5.32 5.57
CA VAL A 115 -2.52 3.91 5.90
C VAL A 115 -3.74 3.39 5.16
N ILE A 116 -3.61 2.21 4.56
CA ILE A 116 -4.71 1.47 3.96
C ILE A 116 -4.88 0.15 4.71
N ALA A 117 -6.09 -0.15 5.18
CA ALA A 117 -6.43 -1.46 5.70
C ALA A 117 -7.02 -2.33 4.60
N GLU A 118 -6.45 -3.52 4.40
CA GLU A 118 -6.89 -4.46 3.37
C GLU A 118 -7.80 -5.56 3.90
N GLY A 119 -8.58 -6.15 3.00
CA GLY A 119 -9.43 -7.30 3.32
C GLY A 119 -10.62 -6.97 4.22
N VAL A 120 -11.09 -5.72 4.25
CA VAL A 120 -12.25 -5.32 5.04
C VAL A 120 -13.52 -5.87 4.40
N GLU A 121 -14.24 -6.73 5.13
CA GLU A 121 -15.44 -7.43 4.66
C GLU A 121 -16.69 -7.06 5.47
N LYS A 122 -16.52 -6.57 6.71
CA LYS A 122 -17.62 -6.27 7.64
C LYS A 122 -17.69 -4.78 8.00
N LYS A 123 -18.88 -4.31 8.34
CA LYS A 123 -19.08 -2.92 8.81
C LYS A 123 -18.39 -2.65 10.14
N GLU A 124 -18.38 -3.64 11.02
CA GLU A 124 -17.74 -3.56 12.33
C GLU A 124 -16.23 -3.34 12.21
N GLN A 125 -15.58 -4.02 11.26
CA GLN A 125 -14.16 -3.79 10.93
C GLN A 125 -13.92 -2.37 10.45
N ARG A 126 -14.73 -1.89 9.50
CA ARG A 126 -14.68 -0.50 8.99
C ARG A 126 -14.82 0.50 10.13
N ASP A 127 -15.81 0.33 11.00
CA ASP A 127 -16.10 1.28 12.06
C ASP A 127 -14.94 1.32 13.08
N LYS A 128 -14.42 0.16 13.47
CA LYS A 128 -13.22 0.08 14.33
C LYS A 128 -12.00 0.73 13.69
N LEU A 129 -11.73 0.47 12.40
CA LEU A 129 -10.63 1.09 11.67
C LEU A 129 -10.76 2.61 11.60
N LYS A 130 -11.98 3.11 11.41
CA LYS A 130 -12.27 4.54 11.43
C LYS A 130 -11.98 5.14 12.80
N ASP A 131 -12.38 4.47 13.89
CA ASP A 131 -12.13 4.93 15.26
C ASP A 131 -10.63 4.94 15.60
N LEU A 132 -9.87 3.97 15.08
CA LEU A 132 -8.40 3.95 15.15
C LEU A 132 -7.76 5.00 14.25
N GLY A 133 -8.55 5.61 13.35
CA GLY A 133 -8.12 6.67 12.47
C GLY A 133 -7.33 6.19 11.25
N CYS A 134 -7.63 5.00 10.74
CA CYS A 134 -7.12 4.52 9.45
C CYS A 134 -7.61 5.44 8.32
N ASP A 135 -6.72 5.79 7.38
CA ASP A 135 -7.03 6.79 6.34
C ASP A 135 -7.87 6.20 5.22
N GLN A 136 -7.60 4.98 4.81
CA GLN A 136 -8.24 4.32 3.67
C GLN A 136 -8.55 2.86 3.99
N ILE A 137 -9.56 2.32 3.32
CA ILE A 137 -10.02 0.94 3.51
C ILE A 137 -10.25 0.31 2.14
N GLN A 138 -9.75 -0.91 1.97
CA GLN A 138 -9.96 -1.73 0.78
C GLN A 138 -10.52 -3.10 1.18
N GLY A 139 -11.56 -3.57 0.48
CA GLY A 139 -12.11 -4.90 0.73
C GLY A 139 -13.47 -5.15 0.13
N PHE A 140 -13.95 -6.37 0.29
CA PHE A 140 -15.21 -6.84 -0.28
C PHE A 140 -16.45 -6.18 0.32
N LEU A 141 -16.32 -5.48 1.45
CA LEU A 141 -17.39 -4.64 1.98
C LEU A 141 -17.89 -3.62 0.95
N TYR A 142 -16.99 -3.09 0.10
CA TYR A 142 -17.35 -2.10 -0.92
C TYR A 142 -17.56 -2.69 -2.30
N GLY A 143 -16.86 -3.76 -2.62
CA GLY A 143 -17.00 -4.45 -3.89
C GLY A 143 -15.90 -5.45 -4.15
N LYS A 144 -16.22 -6.47 -4.92
CA LYS A 144 -15.24 -7.41 -5.45
C LYS A 144 -14.59 -6.82 -6.71
N PRO A 145 -13.37 -7.26 -7.06
CA PRO A 145 -12.77 -6.90 -8.34
C PRO A 145 -13.69 -7.25 -9.51
N VAL A 146 -13.83 -6.32 -10.44
CA VAL A 146 -14.64 -6.48 -11.65
C VAL A 146 -13.83 -6.04 -12.87
N PRO A 147 -14.17 -6.51 -14.09
CA PRO A 147 -13.55 -6.02 -15.32
C PRO A 147 -13.71 -4.51 -15.50
N ALA A 148 -12.77 -3.87 -16.19
CA ALA A 148 -12.76 -2.41 -16.39
C ALA A 148 -14.08 -1.85 -16.92
N SER A 149 -14.68 -2.53 -17.92
CA SER A 149 -15.97 -2.12 -18.51
C SER A 149 -17.14 -2.16 -17.52
N GLU A 150 -17.13 -3.11 -16.58
CA GLU A 150 -18.13 -3.19 -15.52
C GLU A 150 -17.90 -2.12 -14.47
N PHE A 151 -16.64 -1.87 -14.09
CA PHE A 151 -16.26 -0.81 -13.18
C PHE A 151 -16.69 0.56 -13.71
N GLU A 152 -16.40 0.84 -14.98
CA GLU A 152 -16.81 2.10 -15.63
C GLU A 152 -18.33 2.28 -15.58
N ARG A 153 -19.08 1.24 -15.94
CA ARG A 153 -20.54 1.28 -15.92
C ARG A 153 -21.10 1.52 -14.51
N LYS A 154 -20.51 0.88 -13.48
CA LYS A 154 -21.06 0.85 -12.13
C LYS A 154 -20.68 2.09 -11.32
N TYR A 155 -19.48 2.64 -11.54
CA TYR A 155 -18.91 3.65 -10.68
C TYR A 155 -18.59 4.99 -11.36
N LEU A 156 -18.37 5.02 -12.68
CA LEU A 156 -17.94 6.23 -13.40
C LEU A 156 -19.05 6.82 -14.29
N LYS A 157 -19.96 6.00 -14.81
CA LYS A 157 -21.11 6.52 -15.54
C LYS A 157 -22.25 6.81 -14.56
N LYS A 158 -22.51 8.10 -14.35
CA LYS A 158 -23.75 8.59 -13.75
C LYS A 158 -24.78 8.82 -14.85
#